data_cf0198e4492e75566ec00e05f441f42b
#
_entry.id   cf0198e4492e75566ec00e05f441f42b
#
_cell.length_a   1.000
_cell.length_b   1.000
_cell.length_c   1.000
_cell.angle_alpha   90.00
_cell.angle_beta   90.00
_cell.angle_gamma   90.00
#
_symmetry.space_group_name_H-M   'P 1'
#
loop_
_entity.id
_entity.type
_entity.pdbx_description
1 polymer ?
#
loop_
_entity_poly.entity_id
_entity_poly.type
_entity_poly.pdbx_seq_one_letter_code
_entity_poly.pdbx_strand_id
1 'polypeptide(L)'
;LCFFHVFKFGVMHIVTPVLWFNGKVAEAIEFYCSVFKNAEVLHKSYYPEGEVLTASMKIEGQKINFLNGGPKFPLTPAISFMVNCKNQEEVDYYWNALTAGGEESMCGWLVDKFGLSWQIIPDALGKLMSDPDRNKSQKVMMAMLKMKKIIVADLEAALND
;
A
#
# COMPACT_ATOMS: atom_id res chain seq x y z
N LEU A 1 13.15 -21.99 -38.23
CA LEU A 1 13.27 -21.16 -37.01
C LEU A 1 11.90 -20.51 -36.77
N CYS A 2 11.05 -21.16 -35.96
CA CYS A 2 9.78 -20.58 -35.52
C CYS A 2 10.02 -19.67 -34.34
N PHE A 3 9.80 -18.36 -34.53
CA PHE A 3 9.69 -17.39 -33.43
C PHE A 3 8.35 -17.60 -32.75
N PHE A 4 8.34 -18.23 -31.57
CA PHE A 4 7.20 -18.18 -30.66
C PHE A 4 7.09 -16.77 -30.09
N HIS A 5 6.21 -15.96 -30.64
CA HIS A 5 5.72 -14.77 -29.96
C HIS A 5 4.86 -15.22 -28.78
N VAL A 6 5.44 -15.18 -27.60
CA VAL A 6 4.67 -15.32 -26.35
C VAL A 6 3.81 -14.06 -26.23
N PHE A 7 2.56 -14.14 -26.64
CA PHE A 7 1.54 -13.16 -26.28
C PHE A 7 1.44 -13.18 -24.74
N LYS A 8 1.99 -12.16 -24.08
CA LYS A 8 1.63 -11.85 -22.71
C LYS A 8 0.16 -11.47 -22.69
N PHE A 9 -0.72 -12.43 -22.43
CA PHE A 9 -2.09 -12.14 -22.07
C PHE A 9 -2.02 -11.29 -20.78
N GLY A 10 -2.29 -10.00 -20.89
CA GLY A 10 -2.42 -9.13 -19.75
C GLY A 10 -3.54 -9.68 -18.86
N VAL A 11 -3.28 -9.87 -17.58
CA VAL A 11 -4.29 -10.27 -16.61
C VAL A 11 -5.43 -9.25 -16.67
N MET A 12 -6.59 -9.68 -17.14
CA MET A 12 -7.77 -8.84 -17.20
C MET A 12 -8.37 -8.77 -15.79
N HIS A 13 -8.14 -7.66 -15.08
CA HIS A 13 -8.74 -7.43 -13.78
C HIS A 13 -10.22 -7.10 -13.94
N ILE A 14 -11.12 -8.04 -13.60
CA ILE A 14 -12.57 -7.85 -13.66
C ILE A 14 -13.01 -6.82 -12.59
N VAL A 15 -12.34 -6.81 -11.43
CA VAL A 15 -12.60 -5.84 -10.34
C VAL A 15 -11.39 -4.92 -10.20
N THR A 16 -11.64 -3.62 -10.22
CA THR A 16 -10.59 -2.60 -10.07
C THR A 16 -11.01 -1.61 -8.99
N PRO A 17 -10.21 -1.39 -7.94
CA PRO A 17 -10.46 -0.35 -6.94
C PRO A 17 -10.50 1.02 -7.59
N VAL A 18 -11.40 1.88 -7.11
CA VAL A 18 -11.45 3.30 -7.48
C VAL A 18 -11.27 4.15 -6.23
N LEU A 19 -10.26 5.01 -6.24
CA LEU A 19 -9.98 5.94 -5.16
C LEU A 19 -10.54 7.31 -5.52
N TRP A 20 -11.28 7.89 -4.57
CA TRP A 20 -11.88 9.21 -4.70
C TRP A 20 -10.96 10.28 -4.10
N PHE A 21 -10.67 11.32 -4.87
CA PHE A 21 -9.81 12.44 -4.47
C PHE A 21 -10.55 13.78 -4.59
N ASN A 22 -10.08 14.74 -3.85
CA ASN A 22 -10.50 16.13 -3.92
C ASN A 22 -9.36 16.96 -4.55
N GLY A 23 -9.33 17.08 -5.88
CA GLY A 23 -8.39 17.92 -6.61
C GLY A 23 -6.93 17.46 -6.64
N LYS A 24 -6.59 16.26 -6.14
CA LYS A 24 -5.19 15.83 -5.92
C LYS A 24 -4.73 14.62 -6.72
N VAL A 25 -5.47 14.22 -7.77
CA VAL A 25 -5.12 12.99 -8.54
C VAL A 25 -3.76 13.12 -9.21
N ALA A 26 -3.43 14.27 -9.80
CA ALA A 26 -2.13 14.46 -10.47
C ALA A 26 -0.96 14.31 -9.48
N GLU A 27 -1.07 14.98 -8.32
CA GLU A 27 -0.07 14.93 -7.24
C GLU A 27 0.06 13.50 -6.65
N ALA A 28 -1.06 12.80 -6.48
CA ALA A 28 -1.07 11.43 -5.97
C ALA A 28 -0.36 10.47 -6.94
N ILE A 29 -0.57 10.60 -8.24
CA ILE A 29 0.12 9.81 -9.27
C ILE A 29 1.62 10.01 -9.19
N GLU A 30 2.10 11.25 -9.15
CA GLU A 30 3.53 11.58 -9.06
C GLU A 30 4.13 10.99 -7.79
N PHE A 31 3.44 11.14 -6.67
CA PHE A 31 3.88 10.59 -5.40
C PHE A 31 3.99 9.06 -5.43
N TYR A 32 2.95 8.34 -5.86
CA TYR A 32 3.03 6.88 -5.90
C TYR A 32 4.06 6.36 -6.91
N CYS A 33 4.25 7.06 -8.03
CA CYS A 33 5.34 6.75 -8.96
C CYS A 33 6.73 6.97 -8.34
N SER A 34 6.88 7.88 -7.38
CA SER A 34 8.15 8.10 -6.68
C SER A 34 8.42 7.06 -5.58
N VAL A 35 7.37 6.49 -4.99
CA VAL A 35 7.46 5.53 -3.89
C VAL A 35 7.60 4.08 -4.39
N PHE A 36 6.81 3.69 -5.40
CA PHE A 36 6.76 2.31 -5.87
C PHE A 36 7.56 2.11 -7.16
N LYS A 37 8.48 1.15 -7.15
CA LYS A 37 9.39 0.89 -8.30
C LYS A 37 8.65 0.47 -9.56
N ASN A 38 7.57 -0.32 -9.41
CA ASN A 38 6.76 -0.82 -10.51
C ASN A 38 5.43 -0.08 -10.58
N ALA A 39 5.47 1.26 -10.51
CA ALA A 39 4.32 2.12 -10.74
C ALA A 39 4.28 2.56 -12.21
N GLU A 40 3.13 2.39 -12.85
CA GLU A 40 2.91 2.68 -14.27
C GLU A 40 1.59 3.42 -14.46
N VAL A 41 1.61 4.58 -15.10
CA VAL A 41 0.40 5.30 -15.48
C VAL A 41 -0.12 4.73 -16.80
N LEU A 42 -1.33 4.19 -16.79
CA LEU A 42 -1.94 3.56 -17.96
C LEU A 42 -2.76 4.55 -18.80
N HIS A 43 -3.48 5.44 -18.11
CA HIS A 43 -4.40 6.38 -18.78
C HIS A 43 -4.68 7.59 -17.86
N LYS A 44 -4.94 8.75 -18.50
CA LYS A 44 -5.46 9.95 -17.83
C LYS A 44 -6.57 10.56 -18.70
N SER A 45 -7.63 11.05 -18.08
CA SER A 45 -8.60 11.96 -18.69
C SER A 45 -8.62 13.29 -17.95
N TYR A 46 -9.10 14.33 -18.59
CA TYR A 46 -9.00 15.68 -18.09
C TYR A 46 -10.35 16.39 -18.11
N TYR A 47 -10.54 17.33 -17.21
CA TYR A 47 -11.57 18.35 -17.32
C TYR A 47 -11.25 19.30 -18.49
N PRO A 48 -12.24 20.05 -19.00
CA PRO A 48 -12.00 21.06 -20.05
C PRO A 48 -10.92 22.08 -19.69
N GLU A 49 -10.78 22.39 -18.40
CA GLU A 49 -9.81 23.36 -17.87
C GLU A 49 -8.40 22.77 -17.74
N GLY A 50 -8.20 21.47 -18.05
CA GLY A 50 -6.91 20.80 -18.08
C GLY A 50 -6.49 20.08 -16.80
N GLU A 51 -7.30 20.13 -15.75
CA GLU A 51 -7.08 19.32 -14.54
C GLU A 51 -7.38 17.83 -14.79
N VAL A 52 -6.65 16.93 -14.14
CA VAL A 52 -6.90 15.48 -14.26
C VAL A 52 -8.24 15.14 -13.62
N LEU A 53 -9.17 14.62 -14.41
CA LEU A 53 -10.47 14.11 -13.93
C LEU A 53 -10.33 12.67 -13.43
N THR A 54 -9.82 11.78 -14.28
CA THR A 54 -9.60 10.37 -13.90
C THR A 54 -8.19 9.93 -14.30
N ALA A 55 -7.69 8.92 -13.61
CA ALA A 55 -6.51 8.20 -14.04
C ALA A 55 -6.63 6.70 -13.75
N SER A 56 -5.92 5.91 -14.53
CA SER A 56 -5.66 4.49 -14.25
C SER A 56 -4.17 4.29 -14.12
N MET A 57 -3.74 3.61 -13.08
CA MET A 57 -2.35 3.22 -12.92
C MET A 57 -2.23 1.79 -12.38
N LYS A 58 -1.04 1.22 -12.51
CA LYS A 58 -0.65 0.02 -11.77
C LYS A 58 0.35 0.41 -10.69
N ILE A 59 0.19 -0.16 -9.51
CA ILE A 59 1.16 -0.11 -8.41
C ILE A 59 1.51 -1.56 -8.08
N GLU A 60 2.77 -1.95 -8.27
CA GLU A 60 3.26 -3.32 -8.06
C GLU A 60 2.34 -4.39 -8.72
N GLY A 61 1.86 -4.10 -9.93
CA GLY A 61 0.97 -4.97 -10.69
C GLY A 61 -0.53 -4.82 -10.38
N GLN A 62 -0.92 -4.22 -9.25
CA GLN A 62 -2.32 -3.95 -8.93
C GLN A 62 -2.84 -2.75 -9.73
N LYS A 63 -3.86 -2.95 -10.56
CA LYS A 63 -4.54 -1.85 -11.24
C LYS A 63 -5.45 -1.10 -10.27
N ILE A 64 -5.37 0.23 -10.32
CA ILE A 64 -6.16 1.15 -9.49
C ILE A 64 -6.61 2.32 -10.37
N ASN A 65 -7.86 2.73 -10.21
CA ASN A 65 -8.38 3.94 -10.83
C ASN A 65 -8.48 5.07 -9.81
N PHE A 66 -8.24 6.29 -10.25
CA PHE A 66 -8.36 7.52 -9.48
C PHE A 66 -9.42 8.40 -10.10
N LEU A 67 -10.21 9.07 -9.26
CA LEU A 67 -11.24 10.01 -9.67
C LEU A 67 -11.13 11.29 -8.83
N ASN A 68 -11.00 12.42 -9.49
CA ASN A 68 -11.20 13.74 -8.88
C ASN A 68 -12.68 14.05 -8.82
N GLY A 69 -13.34 13.60 -7.76
CA GLY A 69 -14.80 13.76 -7.59
C GLY A 69 -15.19 14.86 -6.61
N GLY A 70 -14.21 15.63 -6.10
CA GLY A 70 -14.44 16.72 -5.14
C GLY A 70 -14.51 16.25 -3.67
N PRO A 71 -14.91 17.12 -2.75
CA PRO A 71 -14.75 16.92 -1.30
C PRO A 71 -15.81 16.03 -0.64
N LYS A 72 -16.78 15.51 -1.42
CA LYS A 72 -17.97 14.86 -0.85
C LYS A 72 -17.66 13.53 -0.13
N PHE A 73 -16.71 12.76 -0.65
CA PHE A 73 -16.39 11.42 -0.13
C PHE A 73 -14.90 11.34 0.23
N PRO A 74 -14.54 11.58 1.51
CA PRO A 74 -13.16 11.44 1.97
C PRO A 74 -12.76 9.97 2.03
N LEU A 75 -11.47 9.69 1.81
CA LEU A 75 -10.89 8.39 2.10
C LEU A 75 -10.95 8.13 3.61
N THR A 76 -11.21 6.89 4.00
CA THR A 76 -11.30 6.46 5.40
C THR A 76 -10.55 5.14 5.62
N PRO A 77 -10.18 4.80 6.86
CA PRO A 77 -9.52 3.52 7.16
C PRO A 77 -10.39 2.27 6.92
N ALA A 78 -11.65 2.42 6.49
CA ALA A 78 -12.51 1.30 6.11
C ALA A 78 -11.98 0.51 4.92
N ILE A 79 -11.08 1.12 4.12
CA ILE A 79 -10.29 0.47 3.07
C ILE A 79 -8.82 0.87 3.24
N SER A 80 -7.93 -0.08 3.05
CA SER A 80 -6.49 0.15 3.06
C SER A 80 -5.79 -0.72 2.03
N PHE A 81 -4.62 -0.31 1.61
CA PHE A 81 -3.71 -1.15 0.84
C PHE A 81 -2.62 -1.71 1.74
N MET A 82 -2.31 -2.99 1.56
CA MET A 82 -1.24 -3.65 2.30
C MET A 82 0.00 -3.78 1.42
N VAL A 83 1.14 -3.35 1.96
CA VAL A 83 2.47 -3.56 1.38
C VAL A 83 3.14 -4.70 2.15
N ASN A 84 3.33 -5.83 1.48
CA ASN A 84 4.06 -6.97 2.05
C ASN A 84 5.56 -6.73 1.87
N CYS A 85 6.28 -6.61 2.97
CA CYS A 85 7.71 -6.31 3.02
C CYS A 85 8.53 -7.56 3.34
N LYS A 86 9.56 -7.83 2.57
CA LYS A 86 10.41 -9.02 2.74
C LYS A 86 11.29 -8.95 3.99
N ASN A 87 11.68 -7.74 4.39
CA ASN A 87 12.62 -7.49 5.49
C ASN A 87 12.36 -6.11 6.12
N GLN A 88 13.13 -5.78 7.16
CA GLN A 88 13.02 -4.50 7.87
C GLN A 88 13.38 -3.30 6.99
N GLU A 89 14.31 -3.43 6.05
CA GLU A 89 14.71 -2.33 5.16
C GLU A 89 13.54 -1.89 4.27
N GLU A 90 12.77 -2.85 3.73
CA GLU A 90 11.55 -2.55 2.96
C GLU A 90 10.47 -1.93 3.85
N VAL A 91 10.28 -2.42 5.10
CA VAL A 91 9.37 -1.79 6.06
C VAL A 91 9.76 -0.34 6.29
N ASP A 92 11.03 -0.07 6.58
CA ASP A 92 11.54 1.27 6.87
C ASP A 92 11.38 2.20 5.66
N TYR A 93 11.67 1.70 4.46
CA TYR A 93 11.52 2.45 3.22
C TYR A 93 10.07 2.89 2.99
N TYR A 94 9.12 1.94 2.94
CA TYR A 94 7.71 2.25 2.65
C TYR A 94 7.06 3.04 3.79
N TRP A 95 7.40 2.72 5.04
CA TRP A 95 6.92 3.49 6.20
C TRP A 95 7.32 4.95 6.10
N ASN A 96 8.60 5.23 5.92
CA ASN A 96 9.12 6.59 5.87
C ASN A 96 8.60 7.36 4.63
N ALA A 97 8.53 6.71 3.48
CA ALA A 97 8.04 7.34 2.26
C ALA A 97 6.55 7.68 2.33
N LEU A 98 5.71 6.77 2.82
CA LEU A 98 4.26 6.92 2.83
C LEU A 98 3.76 7.80 3.99
N THR A 99 4.49 7.87 5.12
CA THR A 99 4.16 8.79 6.22
C THR A 99 4.61 10.22 5.98
N ALA A 100 5.40 10.48 4.93
CA ALA A 100 5.86 11.83 4.61
C ALA A 100 4.69 12.77 4.27
N GLY A 101 4.35 13.67 5.19
CA GLY A 101 3.18 14.55 5.12
C GLY A 101 1.85 13.88 5.45
N GLY A 102 1.88 12.66 5.95
CA GLY A 102 0.75 11.88 6.45
C GLY A 102 0.83 11.63 7.95
N GLU A 103 0.25 10.53 8.42
CA GLU A 103 0.12 10.19 9.84
C GLU A 103 0.48 8.73 10.11
N GLU A 104 1.24 8.50 11.18
CA GLU A 104 1.50 7.15 11.70
C GLU A 104 0.33 6.66 12.54
N SER A 105 -0.01 5.38 12.42
CA SER A 105 -0.97 4.70 13.29
C SER A 105 -0.34 3.46 13.93
N MET A 106 -1.15 2.61 14.55
CA MET A 106 -0.69 1.43 15.27
C MET A 106 -0.61 0.19 14.37
N CYS A 107 0.18 -0.80 14.78
CA CYS A 107 0.21 -2.15 14.16
C CYS A 107 0.59 -2.15 12.67
N GLY A 108 1.52 -1.29 12.26
CA GLY A 108 1.93 -1.18 10.87
C GLY A 108 1.00 -0.34 9.98
N TRP A 109 -0.03 0.27 10.54
CA TRP A 109 -0.92 1.16 9.81
C TRP A 109 -0.38 2.59 9.76
N LEU A 110 -0.68 3.25 8.66
CA LEU A 110 -0.42 4.67 8.45
C LEU A 110 -1.47 5.26 7.49
N VAL A 111 -1.56 6.58 7.46
CA VAL A 111 -2.34 7.33 6.49
C VAL A 111 -1.39 8.23 5.72
N ASP A 112 -1.45 8.20 4.39
CA ASP A 112 -0.61 9.08 3.58
C ASP A 112 -1.16 10.50 3.48
N LYS A 113 -0.39 11.40 2.86
CA LYS A 113 -0.76 12.83 2.72
C LYS A 113 -2.04 13.09 1.91
N PHE A 114 -2.60 12.06 1.27
CA PHE A 114 -3.88 12.14 0.54
C PHE A 114 -5.05 11.55 1.33
N GLY A 115 -4.80 10.98 2.51
CA GLY A 115 -5.80 10.35 3.36
C GLY A 115 -6.00 8.85 3.07
N LEU A 116 -5.21 8.23 2.18
CA LEU A 116 -5.27 6.80 1.92
C LEU A 116 -4.56 6.04 3.04
N SER A 117 -5.25 5.03 3.57
CA SER A 117 -4.69 4.15 4.60
C SER A 117 -3.86 3.02 4.00
N TRP A 118 -2.72 2.76 4.62
CA TRP A 118 -1.78 1.71 4.25
C TRP A 118 -1.45 0.83 5.46
N GLN A 119 -1.12 -0.42 5.17
CA GLN A 119 -0.57 -1.36 6.15
C GLN A 119 0.80 -1.81 5.66
N ILE A 120 1.86 -1.55 6.42
CA ILE A 120 3.24 -1.90 6.09
C ILE A 120 3.63 -3.13 6.92
N ILE A 121 3.55 -4.29 6.30
CA ILE A 121 3.57 -5.58 7.00
C ILE A 121 4.76 -6.42 6.54
N PRO A 122 5.73 -6.74 7.42
CA PRO A 122 6.81 -7.66 7.09
C PRO A 122 6.31 -9.10 7.02
N ASP A 123 6.85 -9.88 6.08
CA ASP A 123 6.59 -11.32 5.94
C ASP A 123 6.85 -12.09 7.25
N ALA A 124 7.79 -11.61 8.07
CA ALA A 124 8.12 -12.17 9.37
C ALA A 124 6.90 -12.17 10.31
N LEU A 125 6.08 -11.10 10.31
CA LEU A 125 4.90 -11.03 11.16
C LEU A 125 3.93 -12.19 10.87
N GLY A 126 3.61 -12.42 9.61
CA GLY A 126 2.71 -13.52 9.20
C GLY A 126 3.26 -14.89 9.61
N LYS A 127 4.56 -15.12 9.46
CA LYS A 127 5.22 -16.36 9.86
C LYS A 127 5.17 -16.58 11.37
N LEU A 128 5.49 -15.54 12.16
CA LEU A 128 5.48 -15.61 13.62
C LEU A 128 4.06 -15.76 14.19
N MET A 129 3.08 -15.10 13.59
CA MET A 129 1.67 -15.20 13.98
C MET A 129 1.03 -16.55 13.63
N SER A 130 1.58 -17.28 12.65
CA SER A 130 1.12 -18.61 12.26
C SER A 130 1.84 -19.75 12.97
N ASP A 131 2.66 -19.48 13.99
CA ASP A 131 3.34 -20.52 14.80
C ASP A 131 2.27 -21.45 15.43
N PRO A 132 2.42 -22.80 15.31
CA PRO A 132 1.50 -23.76 15.93
C PRO A 132 1.45 -23.64 17.45
N ASP A 133 2.48 -23.15 18.11
CA ASP A 133 2.46 -22.79 19.53
C ASP A 133 1.69 -21.48 19.74
N ARG A 134 0.47 -21.61 20.26
CA ARG A 134 -0.41 -20.46 20.54
C ARG A 134 0.19 -19.46 21.51
N ASN A 135 1.04 -19.89 22.44
CA ASN A 135 1.69 -18.97 23.39
C ASN A 135 2.67 -18.05 22.64
N LYS A 136 3.42 -18.60 21.68
CA LYS A 136 4.34 -17.81 20.85
C LYS A 136 3.59 -16.80 19.98
N SER A 137 2.59 -17.27 19.22
CA SER A 137 1.80 -16.36 18.37
C SER A 137 1.09 -15.28 19.19
N GLN A 138 0.65 -15.57 20.41
CA GLN A 138 0.03 -14.61 21.31
C GLN A 138 1.01 -13.55 21.83
N LYS A 139 2.27 -13.95 22.18
CA LYS A 139 3.33 -13.01 22.56
C LYS A 139 3.67 -12.06 21.41
N VAL A 140 3.80 -12.57 20.18
CA VAL A 140 4.03 -11.76 18.98
C VAL A 140 2.90 -10.76 18.77
N MET A 141 1.65 -11.20 18.88
CA MET A 141 0.49 -10.33 18.75
C MET A 141 0.50 -9.20 19.80
N MET A 142 0.80 -9.54 21.05
CA MET A 142 0.86 -8.54 22.13
C MET A 142 2.01 -7.54 21.95
N ALA A 143 3.13 -7.96 21.37
CA ALA A 143 4.22 -7.07 20.99
C ALA A 143 3.80 -6.13 19.84
N MET A 144 3.22 -6.69 18.76
CA MET A 144 2.73 -5.92 17.60
C MET A 144 1.72 -4.84 18.02
N LEU A 145 0.78 -5.16 18.93
CA LEU A 145 -0.24 -4.20 19.37
C LEU A 145 0.32 -2.94 20.07
N LYS A 146 1.58 -2.98 20.50
CA LYS A 146 2.28 -1.84 21.12
C LYS A 146 3.10 -1.03 20.10
N MET A 147 3.24 -1.51 18.87
CA MET A 147 4.07 -0.89 17.85
C MET A 147 3.25 0.04 16.96
N LYS A 148 3.85 1.14 16.51
CA LYS A 148 3.40 1.87 15.31
C LYS A 148 3.98 1.20 14.07
N LYS A 149 5.23 1.52 13.72
CA LYS A 149 5.99 0.78 12.71
C LYS A 149 6.36 -0.60 13.26
N ILE A 150 6.18 -1.63 12.46
CA ILE A 150 6.57 -2.98 12.85
C ILE A 150 8.09 -3.10 12.83
N ILE A 151 8.66 -3.54 13.96
CA ILE A 151 10.09 -3.83 14.11
C ILE A 151 10.26 -5.35 14.24
N VAL A 152 10.83 -5.96 13.23
CA VAL A 152 10.98 -7.44 13.16
C VAL A 152 11.76 -7.98 14.34
N ALA A 153 12.86 -7.33 14.72
CA ALA A 153 13.67 -7.74 15.86
C ALA A 153 12.90 -7.74 17.18
N ASP A 154 11.99 -6.78 17.38
CA ASP A 154 11.18 -6.71 18.61
C ASP A 154 10.08 -7.79 18.63
N LEU A 155 9.55 -8.18 17.44
CA LEU A 155 8.64 -9.31 17.34
C LEU A 155 9.35 -10.64 17.69
N GLU A 156 10.58 -10.82 17.22
CA GLU A 156 11.39 -12.01 17.51
C GLU A 156 11.82 -12.04 18.96
N ALA A 157 12.19 -10.90 19.55
CA ALA A 157 12.55 -10.79 20.97
C ALA A 157 11.39 -11.19 21.89
N ALA A 158 10.17 -10.83 21.54
CA ALA A 158 8.98 -11.19 22.32
C ALA A 158 8.76 -12.70 22.50
N LEU A 159 9.39 -13.54 21.67
CA LEU A 159 9.33 -14.99 21.83
C LEU A 159 10.12 -15.50 23.04
N ASN A 160 11.12 -14.72 23.50
CA ASN A 160 12.02 -15.09 24.58
C ASN A 160 11.58 -14.56 25.96
N ASP A 161 10.58 -13.68 25.99
CA ASP A 161 9.95 -13.16 27.20
C ASP A 161 8.88 -14.11 27.72
#